data_b17e28f5bf5ad8fab05e268b2604e479
#
_entry.id   b17e28f5bf5ad8fab05e268b2604e479
#
_cell.length_a   1.000
_cell.length_b   1.000
_cell.length_c   1.000
_cell.angle_alpha   90.00
_cell.angle_beta   90.00
_cell.angle_gamma   90.00
#
_symmetry.space_group_name_H-M   'P 1'
#
loop_
_entity.id
_entity.type
_entity.pdbx_description
1 polymer ?
#
loop_
_entity_poly.entity_id
_entity_poly.type
_entity_poly.pdbx_seq_one_letter_code
_entity_poly.pdbx_strand_id
1 'polypeptide(L)'
;MKTFNANCLLLVSLLLILASCVIPESNHVRPTYHLLSELGAEGNESLPPGEVSFYVSQVELPTYLQDSRLVSRPSEGLIEFRENDRWGEPLEEGIARVLGLNLGRRLNTFSYSVYPHRKKVSCMYDLGITVQRFERIDSESILLEAICEIHFSKKVNQVRFVKKIELASAGNGEKSANQDVRALSQAIDEFCGFLALRISSSAAGDPDD
;
A
#
# COMPACT_ATOMS: atom_id res chain seq x y z
N MET A 1 -33.85 65.72 21.71
CA MET A 1 -32.69 65.41 20.87
C MET A 1 -31.71 64.36 21.46
N LYS A 2 -32.00 63.72 22.60
CA LYS A 2 -31.08 62.73 23.21
C LYS A 2 -31.44 61.28 22.94
N THR A 3 -32.62 60.96 22.42
CA THR A 3 -33.07 59.57 22.14
C THR A 3 -32.58 59.02 20.79
N PHE A 4 -32.21 59.90 19.86
CA PHE A 4 -31.71 59.50 18.54
C PHE A 4 -30.31 58.84 18.60
N ASN A 5 -29.46 59.27 19.55
CA ASN A 5 -28.12 58.71 19.68
C ASN A 5 -28.07 57.29 20.28
N ALA A 6 -29.01 56.92 21.13
CA ALA A 6 -29.05 55.61 21.76
C ALA A 6 -29.43 54.50 20.74
N ASN A 7 -30.42 54.77 19.89
CA ASN A 7 -30.83 53.82 18.85
C ASN A 7 -29.77 53.65 17.75
N CYS A 8 -29.05 54.73 17.42
CA CYS A 8 -27.94 54.66 16.47
C CYS A 8 -26.76 53.83 17.00
N LEU A 9 -26.46 53.95 18.30
CA LEU A 9 -25.43 53.17 18.98
C LEU A 9 -25.81 51.69 19.04
N LEU A 10 -27.06 51.35 19.28
CA LEU A 10 -27.57 49.99 19.30
C LEU A 10 -27.53 49.34 17.90
N LEU A 11 -27.88 50.09 16.85
CA LEU A 11 -27.80 49.63 15.47
C LEU A 11 -26.34 49.40 15.03
N VAL A 12 -25.41 50.24 15.38
CA VAL A 12 -23.98 50.10 15.08
C VAL A 12 -23.39 48.91 15.84
N SER A 13 -23.78 48.69 17.12
CA SER A 13 -23.39 47.55 17.91
C SER A 13 -23.90 46.21 17.31
N LEU A 14 -25.16 46.22 16.86
CA LEU A 14 -25.76 45.05 16.21
C LEU A 14 -25.10 44.74 14.87
N LEU A 15 -24.74 45.78 14.09
CA LEU A 15 -24.01 45.62 12.82
C LEU A 15 -22.59 45.09 13.03
N LEU A 16 -21.89 45.48 14.08
CA LEU A 16 -20.58 44.98 14.46
C LEU A 16 -20.60 43.49 14.90
N ILE A 17 -21.67 43.07 15.57
CA ILE A 17 -21.87 41.66 15.99
C ILE A 17 -22.16 40.80 14.76
N LEU A 18 -22.90 41.28 13.78
CA LEU A 18 -23.18 40.57 12.52
C LEU A 18 -21.95 40.47 11.60
N ALA A 19 -21.02 41.43 11.66
CA ALA A 19 -19.77 41.40 10.89
C ALA A 19 -18.72 40.45 11.48
N SER A 20 -18.89 39.91 12.69
CA SER A 20 -17.95 39.03 13.34
C SER A 20 -18.03 37.55 12.89
N CYS A 21 -19.00 37.18 12.06
CA CYS A 21 -19.00 35.91 11.38
C CYS A 21 -18.04 35.94 10.18
N VAL A 22 -16.76 36.16 10.41
CA VAL A 22 -15.70 35.80 9.47
C VAL A 22 -15.63 34.26 9.52
N ILE A 23 -16.27 33.63 8.58
CA ILE A 23 -16.04 32.19 8.34
C ILE A 23 -14.59 32.11 7.94
N PRO A 24 -13.71 31.45 8.75
CA PRO A 24 -12.33 31.26 8.33
C PRO A 24 -12.34 30.49 7.02
N GLU A 25 -11.70 31.03 5.99
CA GLU A 25 -11.45 30.26 4.78
C GLU A 25 -10.78 28.96 5.20
N SER A 26 -11.48 27.85 4.99
CA SER A 26 -10.92 26.54 5.23
C SER A 26 -9.75 26.37 4.26
N ASN A 27 -8.52 26.47 4.73
CA ASN A 27 -7.30 26.08 4.01
C ASN A 27 -7.26 24.56 3.83
N HIS A 28 -8.40 23.97 3.45
CA HIS A 28 -8.51 22.55 3.25
C HIS A 28 -7.79 22.16 1.95
N VAL A 29 -6.56 21.70 2.09
CA VAL A 29 -5.82 21.10 0.99
C VAL A 29 -6.52 19.77 0.65
N ARG A 30 -6.92 19.62 -0.61
CA ARG A 30 -7.55 18.37 -1.06
C ARG A 30 -6.54 17.24 -0.98
N PRO A 31 -6.88 16.10 -0.37
CA PRO A 31 -5.97 14.96 -0.32
C PRO A 31 -5.74 14.39 -1.74
N THR A 32 -4.51 13.95 -1.97
CA THR A 32 -4.11 13.19 -3.15
C THR A 32 -4.23 11.70 -2.82
N TYR A 33 -4.83 10.95 -3.72
CA TYR A 33 -4.98 9.50 -3.55
C TYR A 33 -3.99 8.74 -4.42
N HIS A 34 -3.36 7.73 -3.85
CA HIS A 34 -2.33 6.92 -4.47
C HIS A 34 -2.76 5.46 -4.51
N LEU A 35 -2.32 4.74 -5.53
CA LEU A 35 -2.52 3.29 -5.66
C LEU A 35 -1.17 2.61 -5.89
N LEU A 36 -1.00 1.43 -5.33
CA LEU A 36 0.09 0.55 -5.71
C LEU A 36 -0.07 0.13 -7.17
N SER A 37 1.04 0.17 -7.90
CA SER A 37 1.08 -0.12 -9.34
C SER A 37 1.78 -1.44 -9.60
N GLU A 38 1.35 -2.09 -10.66
CA GLU A 38 2.05 -3.22 -11.24
C GLU A 38 3.31 -2.70 -11.94
N LEU A 39 4.47 -3.17 -11.51
CA LEU A 39 5.76 -2.84 -12.14
C LEU A 39 6.39 -4.05 -12.84
N GLY A 40 5.66 -5.17 -12.91
CA GLY A 40 6.17 -6.41 -13.42
C GLY A 40 6.78 -6.26 -14.81
N ALA A 41 7.95 -6.87 -15.01
CA ALA A 41 8.48 -7.10 -16.34
C ALA A 41 7.38 -7.64 -17.24
N GLU A 42 7.36 -7.21 -18.49
CA GLU A 42 6.48 -7.78 -19.51
C GLU A 42 6.47 -9.29 -19.35
N GLY A 43 5.29 -9.87 -19.17
CA GLY A 43 5.14 -11.30 -18.96
C GLY A 43 5.92 -12.01 -20.04
N ASN A 44 6.63 -13.06 -19.71
CA ASN A 44 7.34 -13.84 -20.72
C ASN A 44 6.31 -14.63 -21.54
N GLU A 45 5.64 -13.91 -22.47
CA GLU A 45 4.60 -14.47 -23.32
C GLU A 45 5.07 -15.68 -24.15
N SER A 46 6.40 -15.89 -24.20
CA SER A 46 7.00 -17.04 -24.89
C SER A 46 6.95 -18.34 -24.07
N LEU A 47 6.63 -18.29 -22.76
CA LEU A 47 6.46 -19.48 -21.96
C LEU A 47 5.03 -20.01 -22.06
N PRO A 48 4.82 -21.34 -22.21
CA PRO A 48 3.47 -21.89 -22.14
C PRO A 48 2.83 -21.53 -20.80
N PRO A 49 1.49 -21.34 -20.74
CA PRO A 49 0.80 -21.09 -19.49
C PRO A 49 1.18 -22.14 -18.44
N GLY A 50 1.66 -21.67 -17.29
CA GLY A 50 2.08 -22.57 -16.21
C GLY A 50 0.89 -23.34 -15.62
N GLU A 51 1.13 -24.57 -15.21
CA GLU A 51 0.14 -25.40 -14.51
C GLU A 51 -0.11 -24.92 -13.07
N VAL A 52 0.67 -23.95 -12.61
CA VAL A 52 0.59 -23.43 -11.25
C VAL A 52 -0.70 -22.66 -11.05
N SER A 53 -1.40 -22.99 -9.97
CA SER A 53 -2.54 -22.21 -9.49
C SER A 53 -2.32 -21.77 -8.05
N PHE A 54 -2.70 -20.54 -7.70
CA PHE A 54 -2.50 -20.01 -6.37
C PHE A 54 -3.66 -19.14 -5.88
N TYR A 55 -3.72 -18.99 -4.56
CA TYR A 55 -4.62 -18.08 -3.86
C TYR A 55 -3.81 -17.19 -2.95
N VAL A 56 -4.03 -15.88 -3.02
CA VAL A 56 -3.51 -14.93 -2.03
C VAL A 56 -4.57 -14.72 -0.98
N SER A 57 -4.30 -15.16 0.24
CA SER A 57 -5.14 -14.98 1.41
C SER A 57 -5.19 -13.51 1.82
N GLN A 58 -6.01 -13.15 2.80
CA GLN A 58 -6.01 -11.81 3.37
C GLN A 58 -4.60 -11.42 3.82
N VAL A 59 -4.15 -10.25 3.36
CA VAL A 59 -2.87 -9.69 3.79
C VAL A 59 -3.05 -9.08 5.17
N GLU A 60 -2.22 -9.51 6.12
CA GLU A 60 -2.23 -8.98 7.48
C GLU A 60 -1.29 -7.79 7.59
N LEU A 61 -1.80 -6.68 8.14
CA LEU A 61 -1.05 -5.46 8.38
C LEU A 61 -1.03 -5.09 9.87
N PRO A 62 0.07 -4.54 10.39
CA PRO A 62 0.05 -3.90 11.70
C PRO A 62 -0.90 -2.70 11.68
N THR A 63 -1.52 -2.41 12.82
CA THR A 63 -2.60 -1.42 12.95
C THR A 63 -2.24 -0.03 12.37
N TYR A 64 -0.98 0.41 12.51
CA TYR A 64 -0.56 1.72 12.00
C TYR A 64 -0.56 1.80 10.46
N LEU A 65 -0.45 0.67 9.74
CA LEU A 65 -0.54 0.60 8.29
C LEU A 65 -1.99 0.47 7.78
N GLN A 66 -2.96 0.25 8.67
CA GLN A 66 -4.39 0.20 8.31
C GLN A 66 -5.00 1.60 8.16
N ASP A 67 -4.26 2.66 8.53
CA ASP A 67 -4.67 4.04 8.27
C ASP A 67 -4.62 4.32 6.76
N SER A 68 -5.55 5.12 6.27
CA SER A 68 -5.59 5.49 4.86
C SER A 68 -4.45 6.41 4.42
N ARG A 69 -3.72 7.04 5.34
CA ARG A 69 -2.62 7.96 5.04
C ARG A 69 -1.32 7.19 4.74
N LEU A 70 -0.50 7.76 3.87
CA LEU A 70 0.86 7.27 3.70
C LEU A 70 1.66 7.47 4.99
N VAL A 71 2.46 6.47 5.34
CA VAL A 71 3.22 6.41 6.59
C VAL A 71 4.71 6.54 6.32
N SER A 72 5.41 7.25 7.20
CA SER A 72 6.86 7.25 7.29
C SER A 72 7.33 7.01 8.72
N ARG A 73 8.53 6.46 8.87
CA ARG A 73 9.20 6.21 10.13
C ARG A 73 10.58 6.87 10.11
N PRO A 74 10.66 8.19 10.37
CA PRO A 74 11.92 8.94 10.25
C PRO A 74 12.96 8.54 11.29
N SER A 75 12.55 7.93 12.39
CA SER A 75 13.43 7.40 13.43
C SER A 75 12.78 6.24 14.19
N GLU A 76 13.58 5.54 14.97
CA GLU A 76 13.08 4.45 15.81
C GLU A 76 11.99 4.95 16.77
N GLY A 77 10.86 4.22 16.81
CA GLY A 77 9.73 4.54 17.66
C GLY A 77 8.84 5.71 17.19
N LEU A 78 9.20 6.42 16.13
CA LEU A 78 8.41 7.55 15.60
C LEU A 78 7.70 7.17 14.30
N ILE A 79 6.39 7.39 14.26
CA ILE A 79 5.56 7.25 13.05
C ILE A 79 4.99 8.62 12.70
N GLU A 80 5.09 8.97 11.43
CA GLU A 80 4.47 10.16 10.86
C GLU A 80 3.49 9.78 9.77
N PHE A 81 2.30 10.39 9.81
CA PHE A 81 1.25 10.23 8.80
C PHE A 81 1.21 11.45 7.89
N ARG A 82 1.19 11.24 6.60
CA ARG A 82 1.06 12.33 5.63
C ARG A 82 -0.39 12.79 5.53
N GLU A 83 -0.68 14.01 5.94
CA GLU A 83 -2.06 14.52 6.03
C GLU A 83 -2.77 14.57 4.67
N ASN A 84 -2.04 14.87 3.59
CA ASN A 84 -2.61 15.11 2.27
C ASN A 84 -2.38 13.95 1.28
N ASP A 85 -1.66 12.90 1.66
CA ASP A 85 -1.37 11.76 0.80
C ASP A 85 -2.00 10.50 1.38
N ARG A 86 -2.90 9.89 0.64
CA ARG A 86 -3.72 8.77 1.10
C ARG A 86 -3.72 7.62 0.11
N TRP A 87 -3.90 6.43 0.61
CA TRP A 87 -4.22 5.28 -0.21
C TRP A 87 -5.65 5.43 -0.79
N GLY A 88 -5.81 5.11 -2.07
CA GLY A 88 -7.09 5.15 -2.77
C GLY A 88 -7.94 3.88 -2.57
N GLU A 89 -7.36 2.87 -1.94
CA GLU A 89 -7.99 1.61 -1.52
C GLU A 89 -7.37 1.15 -0.20
N PRO A 90 -8.00 0.24 0.57
CA PRO A 90 -7.36 -0.37 1.73
C PRO A 90 -6.02 -0.98 1.34
N LEU A 91 -4.96 -0.67 2.10
CA LEU A 91 -3.59 -1.03 1.72
C LEU A 91 -3.41 -2.55 1.59
N GLU A 92 -4.04 -3.34 2.46
CA GLU A 92 -4.04 -4.80 2.40
C GLU A 92 -4.63 -5.34 1.09
N GLU A 93 -5.70 -4.72 0.59
CA GLU A 93 -6.31 -5.09 -0.69
C GLU A 93 -5.43 -4.68 -1.87
N GLY A 94 -4.82 -3.50 -1.80
CA GLY A 94 -3.86 -3.02 -2.80
C GLY A 94 -2.64 -3.91 -2.91
N ILE A 95 -2.05 -4.32 -1.78
CA ILE A 95 -0.92 -5.25 -1.75
C ILE A 95 -1.35 -6.60 -2.33
N ALA A 96 -2.47 -7.17 -1.90
CA ALA A 96 -2.95 -8.46 -2.38
C ALA A 96 -3.23 -8.44 -3.89
N ARG A 97 -3.83 -7.36 -4.40
CA ARG A 97 -4.11 -7.17 -5.82
C ARG A 97 -2.82 -7.14 -6.65
N VAL A 98 -1.83 -6.34 -6.25
CA VAL A 98 -0.57 -6.20 -6.98
C VAL A 98 0.26 -7.48 -6.90
N LEU A 99 0.27 -8.16 -5.73
CA LEU A 99 0.88 -9.49 -5.58
C LEU A 99 0.27 -10.49 -6.56
N GLY A 100 -1.06 -10.59 -6.61
CA GLY A 100 -1.75 -11.50 -7.52
C GLY A 100 -1.37 -11.28 -8.99
N LEU A 101 -1.38 -10.03 -9.42
CA LEU A 101 -1.05 -9.63 -10.80
C LEU A 101 0.42 -9.92 -11.15
N ASN A 102 1.37 -9.45 -10.33
CA ASN A 102 2.79 -9.60 -10.61
C ASN A 102 3.23 -11.06 -10.51
N LEU A 103 2.72 -11.79 -9.51
CA LEU A 103 3.03 -13.22 -9.36
C LEU A 103 2.43 -14.04 -10.48
N GLY A 104 1.18 -13.76 -10.90
CA GLY A 104 0.54 -14.39 -12.04
C GLY A 104 1.34 -14.25 -13.33
N ARG A 105 1.87 -13.05 -13.61
CA ARG A 105 2.76 -12.80 -14.76
C ARG A 105 4.06 -13.58 -14.64
N ARG A 106 4.72 -13.57 -13.47
CA ARG A 106 6.00 -14.27 -13.26
C ARG A 106 5.88 -15.77 -13.35
N LEU A 107 4.76 -16.34 -12.91
CA LEU A 107 4.45 -17.77 -13.01
C LEU A 107 3.77 -18.14 -14.34
N ASN A 108 3.55 -17.17 -15.22
CA ASN A 108 2.82 -17.32 -16.48
C ASN A 108 1.48 -18.04 -16.30
N THR A 109 0.68 -17.62 -15.34
CA THR A 109 -0.61 -18.24 -15.01
C THR A 109 -1.72 -17.21 -14.84
N PHE A 110 -2.91 -17.54 -15.33
CA PHE A 110 -4.16 -16.84 -15.04
C PHE A 110 -5.02 -17.60 -14.01
N SER A 111 -4.52 -18.74 -13.51
CA SER A 111 -5.23 -19.60 -12.56
C SER A 111 -4.98 -19.17 -11.13
N TYR A 112 -5.34 -17.92 -10.80
CA TYR A 112 -5.22 -17.43 -9.44
C TYR A 112 -6.48 -16.68 -8.98
N SER A 113 -6.59 -16.48 -7.68
CA SER A 113 -7.58 -15.60 -7.05
C SER A 113 -6.97 -14.96 -5.81
N VAL A 114 -7.54 -13.82 -5.41
CA VAL A 114 -7.05 -12.97 -4.34
C VAL A 114 -8.21 -12.67 -3.39
N TYR A 115 -7.97 -12.69 -2.08
CA TYR A 115 -8.93 -12.22 -1.09
C TYR A 115 -9.40 -10.79 -1.42
N PRO A 116 -10.70 -10.43 -1.27
CA PRO A 116 -11.79 -11.24 -0.68
C PRO A 116 -12.50 -12.15 -1.68
N HIS A 117 -11.99 -12.30 -2.90
CA HIS A 117 -12.63 -13.19 -3.88
C HIS A 117 -12.58 -14.65 -3.44
N ARG A 118 -13.59 -15.41 -3.88
CA ARG A 118 -13.72 -16.81 -3.50
C ARG A 118 -12.50 -17.62 -3.97
N LYS A 119 -11.86 -18.31 -3.03
CA LYS A 119 -10.80 -19.29 -3.33
C LYS A 119 -11.33 -20.36 -4.28
N LYS A 120 -10.61 -20.65 -5.35
CA LYS A 120 -10.89 -21.78 -6.21
C LYS A 120 -10.56 -23.07 -5.46
N VAL A 121 -11.44 -24.08 -5.57
CA VAL A 121 -11.32 -25.36 -4.82
C VAL A 121 -10.00 -26.09 -5.13
N SER A 122 -9.42 -25.87 -6.31
CA SER A 122 -8.23 -26.55 -6.81
C SER A 122 -6.96 -25.69 -6.83
N CYS A 123 -6.86 -24.67 -5.98
CA CYS A 123 -5.60 -23.92 -5.88
C CYS A 123 -4.49 -24.82 -5.34
N MET A 124 -3.38 -24.89 -6.07
CA MET A 124 -2.19 -25.68 -5.71
C MET A 124 -1.47 -25.03 -4.52
N TYR A 125 -1.34 -23.71 -4.53
CA TYR A 125 -0.70 -22.93 -3.49
C TYR A 125 -1.68 -22.00 -2.81
N ASP A 126 -1.55 -21.85 -1.47
CA ASP A 126 -2.22 -20.84 -0.68
C ASP A 126 -1.15 -19.98 -0.01
N LEU A 127 -1.21 -18.67 -0.21
CA LEU A 127 -0.21 -17.73 0.23
C LEU A 127 -0.78 -16.84 1.33
N GLY A 128 -0.35 -17.06 2.57
CA GLY A 128 -0.62 -16.17 3.70
C GLY A 128 0.48 -15.12 3.82
N ILE A 129 0.12 -13.85 3.81
CA ILE A 129 1.08 -12.74 3.84
C ILE A 129 0.88 -11.91 5.10
N THR A 130 1.92 -11.80 5.91
CA THR A 130 1.97 -10.87 7.05
C THR A 130 3.03 -9.81 6.78
N VAL A 131 2.59 -8.58 6.53
CA VAL A 131 3.48 -7.43 6.37
C VAL A 131 3.83 -6.89 7.76
N GLN A 132 5.10 -6.74 8.05
CA GLN A 132 5.59 -6.18 9.30
C GLN A 132 5.94 -4.70 9.16
N ARG A 133 6.48 -4.31 7.98
CA ARG A 133 6.87 -2.94 7.66
C ARG A 133 6.64 -2.65 6.19
N PHE A 134 6.08 -1.47 5.89
CA PHE A 134 5.82 -1.01 4.53
C PHE A 134 5.76 0.51 4.50
N GLU A 135 6.89 1.16 4.67
CA GLU A 135 6.95 2.61 4.85
C GLU A 135 8.30 3.21 4.41
N ARG A 136 8.31 4.52 4.27
CA ARG A 136 9.55 5.29 4.20
C ARG A 136 10.26 5.24 5.57
N ILE A 137 11.55 4.93 5.59
CA ILE A 137 12.35 4.79 6.83
C ILE A 137 13.33 5.95 7.06
N ASP A 138 13.68 6.69 6.02
CA ASP A 138 14.55 7.86 6.08
C ASP A 138 14.30 8.79 4.88
N SER A 139 15.17 9.78 4.64
CA SER A 139 15.03 10.70 3.50
C SER A 139 15.24 10.04 2.14
N GLU A 140 15.87 8.89 2.09
CA GLU A 140 16.42 8.28 0.86
C GLU A 140 15.95 6.86 0.59
N SER A 141 15.14 6.27 1.51
CA SER A 141 14.78 4.87 1.36
C SER A 141 13.40 4.50 1.90
N ILE A 142 12.86 3.45 1.33
CA ILE A 142 11.68 2.74 1.83
C ILE A 142 12.07 1.33 2.30
N LEU A 143 11.23 0.71 3.12
CA LEU A 143 11.40 -0.65 3.58
C LEU A 143 10.11 -1.45 3.41
N LEU A 144 10.23 -2.64 2.82
CA LEU A 144 9.27 -3.73 2.93
C LEU A 144 9.88 -4.83 3.78
N GLU A 145 9.17 -5.23 4.82
CA GLU A 145 9.43 -6.44 5.59
C GLU A 145 8.15 -7.26 5.66
N ALA A 146 8.19 -8.50 5.18
CA ALA A 146 7.04 -9.39 5.11
C ALA A 146 7.43 -10.84 5.42
N ILE A 147 6.47 -11.58 5.95
CA ILE A 147 6.52 -13.03 6.10
C ILE A 147 5.48 -13.62 5.16
N CYS A 148 5.84 -14.65 4.42
CA CYS A 148 4.91 -15.41 3.60
C CYS A 148 4.89 -16.86 4.06
N GLU A 149 3.69 -17.37 4.29
CA GLU A 149 3.42 -18.81 4.47
C GLU A 149 2.93 -19.36 3.14
N ILE A 150 3.70 -20.28 2.59
CA ILE A 150 3.38 -20.97 1.34
C ILE A 150 2.84 -22.36 1.70
N HIS A 151 1.53 -22.53 1.57
CA HIS A 151 0.86 -23.80 1.77
C HIS A 151 0.78 -24.56 0.45
N PHE A 152 1.36 -25.75 0.40
CA PHE A 152 1.31 -26.64 -0.74
C PHE A 152 0.99 -28.06 -0.26
N SER A 153 -0.15 -28.62 -0.69
CA SER A 153 -0.66 -29.90 -0.18
C SER A 153 -0.76 -29.88 1.36
N LYS A 154 -0.01 -30.72 2.04
CA LYS A 154 0.07 -30.76 3.51
C LYS A 154 1.34 -30.09 4.06
N LYS A 155 2.20 -29.58 3.19
CA LYS A 155 3.46 -28.92 3.55
C LYS A 155 3.20 -27.42 3.71
N VAL A 156 3.83 -26.79 4.72
CA VAL A 156 3.83 -25.35 4.93
C VAL A 156 5.28 -24.90 4.96
N ASN A 157 5.60 -23.95 4.10
CA ASN A 157 6.92 -23.32 4.07
C ASN A 157 6.78 -21.85 4.42
N GLN A 158 7.43 -21.41 5.48
CA GLN A 158 7.43 -20.03 5.91
C GLN A 158 8.73 -19.35 5.46
N VAL A 159 8.62 -18.24 4.78
CA VAL A 159 9.74 -17.45 4.29
C VAL A 159 9.62 -15.99 4.74
N ARG A 160 10.75 -15.40 5.13
CA ARG A 160 10.84 -13.97 5.46
C ARG A 160 11.50 -13.23 4.31
N PHE A 161 10.95 -12.10 3.95
CA PHE A 161 11.48 -11.19 2.95
C PHE A 161 11.71 -9.82 3.56
N VAL A 162 12.89 -9.26 3.35
CA VAL A 162 13.23 -7.90 3.78
C VAL A 162 13.88 -7.20 2.62
N LYS A 163 13.32 -6.07 2.19
CA LYS A 163 13.86 -5.29 1.10
C LYS A 163 13.86 -3.81 1.43
N LYS A 164 15.03 -3.21 1.37
CA LYS A 164 15.23 -1.77 1.37
C LYS A 164 15.43 -1.30 -0.07
N ILE A 165 14.72 -0.26 -0.48
CA ILE A 165 14.86 0.37 -1.80
C ILE A 165 15.31 1.80 -1.61
N GLU A 166 16.43 2.14 -2.23
CA GLU A 166 16.94 3.50 -2.27
C GLU A 166 16.12 4.34 -3.25
N LEU A 167 15.76 5.53 -2.82
CA LEU A 167 15.01 6.49 -3.62
C LEU A 167 15.99 7.30 -4.47
N ALA A 168 15.64 7.50 -5.74
CA ALA A 168 16.41 8.40 -6.57
C ALA A 168 16.42 9.80 -5.95
N SER A 169 17.58 10.43 -5.88
CA SER A 169 17.71 11.77 -5.32
C SER A 169 16.87 12.76 -6.14
N ALA A 170 15.79 13.25 -5.56
CA ALA A 170 14.98 14.31 -6.16
C ALA A 170 15.77 15.63 -6.01
N GLY A 171 16.17 16.25 -7.12
CA GLY A 171 17.02 17.42 -7.14
C GLY A 171 16.52 18.66 -6.40
N ASN A 172 15.33 18.65 -5.82
CA ASN A 172 14.70 19.79 -5.12
C ASN A 172 14.29 19.48 -3.67
N GLY A 173 14.76 18.40 -3.05
CA GLY A 173 14.53 18.16 -1.62
C GLY A 173 13.07 17.86 -1.22
N GLU A 174 12.14 17.91 -2.14
CA GLU A 174 10.72 17.65 -1.86
C GLU A 174 10.48 16.13 -1.85
N LYS A 175 10.13 15.61 -0.70
CA LYS A 175 9.76 14.21 -0.49
C LYS A 175 8.46 13.92 -1.24
N SER A 176 8.55 13.50 -2.50
CA SER A 176 7.38 13.22 -3.32
C SER A 176 6.71 11.91 -2.88
N ALA A 177 5.41 11.97 -2.55
CA ALA A 177 4.61 10.78 -2.26
C ALA A 177 4.57 9.82 -3.46
N ASN A 178 4.57 10.33 -4.69
CA ASN A 178 4.62 9.51 -5.90
C ASN A 178 5.91 8.67 -5.98
N GLN A 179 7.05 9.23 -5.53
CA GLN A 179 8.30 8.49 -5.51
C GLN A 179 8.25 7.35 -4.48
N ASP A 180 7.69 7.63 -3.29
CA ASP A 180 7.51 6.61 -2.25
C ASP A 180 6.62 5.47 -2.74
N VAL A 181 5.46 5.80 -3.31
CA VAL A 181 4.50 4.82 -3.83
C VAL A 181 5.10 3.98 -4.94
N ARG A 182 5.89 4.58 -5.83
CA ARG A 182 6.61 3.84 -6.87
C ARG A 182 7.64 2.88 -6.28
N ALA A 183 8.41 3.32 -5.29
CA ALA A 183 9.41 2.46 -4.63
C ALA A 183 8.75 1.34 -3.81
N LEU A 184 7.61 1.63 -3.14
CA LEU A 184 6.81 0.62 -2.44
C LEU A 184 6.25 -0.41 -3.44
N SER A 185 5.76 0.03 -4.61
CA SER A 185 5.31 -0.87 -5.68
C SER A 185 6.45 -1.75 -6.20
N GLN A 186 7.67 -1.18 -6.34
CA GLN A 186 8.87 -1.93 -6.71
C GLN A 186 9.23 -2.98 -5.66
N ALA A 187 9.12 -2.65 -4.37
CA ALA A 187 9.38 -3.61 -3.30
C ALA A 187 8.43 -4.81 -3.36
N ILE A 188 7.15 -4.59 -3.67
CA ILE A 188 6.18 -5.67 -3.90
C ILE A 188 6.54 -6.50 -5.13
N ASP A 189 6.99 -5.87 -6.23
CA ASP A 189 7.39 -6.60 -7.42
C ASP A 189 8.62 -7.50 -7.15
N GLU A 190 9.61 -7.02 -6.42
CA GLU A 190 10.77 -7.82 -6.02
C GLU A 190 10.37 -8.97 -5.07
N PHE A 191 9.40 -8.72 -4.18
CA PHE A 191 8.82 -9.77 -3.34
C PHE A 191 8.14 -10.85 -4.19
N CYS A 192 7.39 -10.47 -5.22
CA CYS A 192 6.80 -11.43 -6.17
C CYS A 192 7.88 -12.25 -6.90
N GLY A 193 9.00 -11.62 -7.29
CA GLY A 193 10.13 -12.34 -7.88
C GLY A 193 10.71 -13.41 -6.93
N PHE A 194 10.87 -13.05 -5.67
CA PHE A 194 11.33 -13.98 -4.64
C PHE A 194 10.35 -15.15 -4.43
N LEU A 195 9.04 -14.86 -4.33
CA LEU A 195 8.01 -15.91 -4.18
C LEU A 195 7.92 -16.81 -5.41
N ALA A 196 7.99 -16.26 -6.61
CA ALA A 196 7.96 -17.04 -7.85
C ALA A 196 9.08 -18.07 -7.90
N LEU A 197 10.31 -17.68 -7.50
CA LEU A 197 11.44 -18.61 -7.41
C LEU A 197 11.19 -19.74 -6.40
N ARG A 198 10.60 -19.42 -5.24
CA ARG A 198 10.29 -20.43 -4.21
C ARG A 198 9.21 -21.40 -4.65
N ILE A 199 8.16 -20.91 -5.31
CA ILE A 199 7.09 -21.73 -5.85
C ILE A 199 7.62 -22.64 -6.96
N SER A 200 8.40 -22.10 -7.91
CA SER A 200 8.98 -22.87 -9.00
C SER A 200 9.94 -23.95 -8.51
N SER A 201 10.76 -23.66 -7.48
CA SER A 201 11.66 -24.66 -6.90
C SER A 201 10.90 -25.76 -6.17
N SER A 202 9.76 -25.46 -5.55
CA SER A 202 8.91 -26.46 -4.88
C SER A 202 8.18 -27.35 -5.89
N ALA A 203 7.84 -26.81 -7.06
CA ALA A 203 7.21 -27.58 -8.14
C ALA A 203 8.21 -28.52 -8.86
N ALA A 204 9.51 -28.15 -8.89
CA ALA A 204 10.57 -28.92 -9.54
C ALA A 204 11.21 -30.00 -8.63
N GLY A 205 10.93 -29.99 -7.33
CA GLY A 205 11.66 -30.71 -6.29
C GLY A 205 10.90 -31.81 -5.57
N ASP A 206 9.94 -32.51 -6.18
CA ASP A 206 9.36 -33.73 -5.60
C ASP A 206 9.31 -34.83 -6.64
N PRO A 207 10.47 -35.50 -6.97
CA PRO A 207 10.43 -36.73 -7.73
C PRO A 207 10.27 -38.00 -6.86
N ASP A 208 10.11 -37.86 -5.52
CA ASP A 208 9.95 -39.01 -4.63
C ASP A 208 9.07 -38.69 -3.41
N ASP A 209 7.77 -38.96 -3.51
CA ASP A 209 6.93 -39.51 -2.43
C ASP A 209 5.80 -40.39 -2.99
#